data_d08121051cb3f835caf6d1034838cccd
#
_entry.id   d08121051cb3f835caf6d1034838cccd
#
_cell.length_a   1.000
_cell.length_b   1.000
_cell.length_c   1.000
_cell.angle_alpha   90.00
_cell.angle_beta   90.00
_cell.angle_gamma   90.00
#
_symmetry.space_group_name_H-M   'P 1'
#
loop_
_entity.id
_entity.type
_entity.pdbx_description
1 polymer ?
#
loop_
_entity_poly.entity_id
_entity_poly.type
_entity_poly.pdbx_seq_one_letter_code
_entity_poly.pdbx_strand_id
1 'polypeptide(L)' 'MKKFKLDDMKGGWFVGNFEPSVMKADFEVGIHRHTKGEFHQDHFHKKGTEINVMRKGKLKLNGEIFEPGDIFILY' A
#
# COMPACT_ATOMS: atom_id res chain seq x y z
N MET A 1 -4.22 -23.06 8.74
CA MET A 1 -4.56 -21.80 8.07
C MET A 1 -4.73 -20.69 9.09
N LYS A 2 -4.20 -19.51 8.82
CA LYS A 2 -4.39 -18.34 9.65
C LYS A 2 -5.26 -17.33 8.93
N LYS A 3 -6.09 -16.63 9.69
CA LYS A 3 -6.98 -15.61 9.16
C LYS A 3 -6.69 -14.27 9.83
N PHE A 4 -6.57 -13.23 9.03
CA PHE A 4 -6.31 -11.87 9.49
C PHE A 4 -7.40 -10.95 8.96
N LYS A 5 -7.53 -9.79 9.61
CA LYS A 5 -8.44 -8.74 9.13
C LYS A 5 -7.62 -7.55 8.68
N LEU A 6 -7.94 -7.03 7.51
CA LEU A 6 -7.25 -5.87 6.97
C LEU A 6 -7.38 -4.67 7.90
N ASP A 7 -8.54 -4.52 8.55
CA ASP A 7 -8.78 -3.39 9.45
C ASP A 7 -7.87 -3.40 10.69
N ASP A 8 -7.29 -4.55 11.02
CA ASP A 8 -6.34 -4.64 12.13
C ASP A 8 -4.94 -4.18 11.73
N MET A 9 -4.71 -3.99 10.43
CA MET A 9 -3.41 -3.56 9.91
C MET A 9 -3.32 -2.04 9.89
N LYS A 10 -2.11 -1.51 9.97
CA LYS A 10 -1.90 -0.07 9.97
C LYS A 10 -1.81 0.45 8.55
N GLY A 11 -2.73 1.36 8.20
CA GLY A 11 -2.71 2.03 6.91
C GLY A 11 -2.87 1.13 5.71
N GLY A 12 -3.39 -0.09 5.90
CA GLY A 12 -3.55 -1.05 4.81
C GLY A 12 -2.31 -1.88 4.52
N TRP A 13 -1.22 -1.69 5.26
CA TRP A 13 0.00 -2.46 5.10
C TRP A 13 -0.12 -3.78 5.85
N PHE A 14 0.04 -4.91 5.16
CA PHE A 14 -0.18 -6.21 5.78
C PHE A 14 0.97 -7.19 5.63
N VAL A 15 2.00 -6.87 4.85
CA VAL A 15 3.24 -7.63 4.78
C VAL A 15 4.40 -6.67 4.89
N GLY A 16 5.38 -7.00 5.74
CA GLY A 16 6.56 -6.17 5.89
C GLY A 16 7.25 -6.42 7.22
N ASN A 17 8.34 -5.72 7.44
CA ASN A 17 9.08 -5.83 8.69
C ASN A 17 8.53 -4.86 9.74
N PHE A 18 7.30 -5.12 10.14
CA PHE A 18 6.58 -4.30 11.13
C PHE A 18 5.51 -5.13 11.83
N GLU A 19 4.94 -4.56 12.89
CA GLU A 19 3.81 -5.15 13.59
C GLU A 19 2.63 -4.15 13.58
N PRO A 20 1.39 -4.59 13.34
CA PRO A 20 1.00 -5.95 12.96
C PRO A 20 1.29 -6.25 11.49
N SER A 21 1.50 -7.52 11.16
CA SER A 21 1.64 -7.96 9.78
C SER A 21 1.18 -9.42 9.68
N VAL A 22 0.79 -9.85 8.49
CA VAL A 22 0.41 -11.24 8.28
C VAL A 22 1.66 -12.11 8.17
N MET A 23 2.75 -11.54 7.70
CA MET A 23 4.06 -12.19 7.71
C MET A 23 5.13 -11.11 7.58
N LYS A 24 6.30 -11.39 8.15
CA LYS A 24 7.42 -10.47 8.04
C LYS A 24 8.21 -10.74 6.77
N ALA A 25 8.62 -9.67 6.12
CA ALA A 25 9.38 -9.74 4.88
C ALA A 25 10.21 -8.48 4.72
N ASP A 26 11.22 -8.52 3.86
CA ASP A 26 12.02 -7.34 3.53
C ASP A 26 11.44 -6.53 2.38
N PHE A 27 10.28 -6.90 1.91
CA PHE A 27 9.47 -6.06 1.04
C PHE A 27 8.13 -5.79 1.75
N GLU A 28 7.38 -4.81 1.26
CA GLU A 28 6.12 -4.42 1.87
C GLU A 28 4.98 -4.60 0.88
N VAL A 29 3.82 -5.06 1.37
CA VAL A 29 2.62 -5.19 0.56
C VAL A 29 1.49 -4.47 1.27
N GLY A 30 0.79 -3.61 0.54
CA GLY A 30 -0.32 -2.88 1.08
C GLY A 30 -1.45 -2.73 0.09
N ILE A 31 -2.63 -2.46 0.63
CA ILE A 31 -3.80 -2.14 -0.15
C ILE A 31 -4.26 -0.74 0.24
N HIS A 32 -4.52 0.10 -0.74
CA HIS A 32 -4.76 1.52 -0.49
C HIS A 32 -6.12 1.96 -0.98
N ARG A 33 -6.70 2.85 -0.19
CA ARG A 33 -7.94 3.55 -0.54
C ARG A 33 -7.62 5.04 -0.51
N HIS A 34 -7.84 5.72 -1.62
CA HIS A 34 -7.64 7.16 -1.68
C HIS A 34 -8.96 7.86 -1.84
N THR A 35 -9.19 8.88 -1.01
CA THR A 35 -10.38 9.69 -1.04
C THR A 35 -10.17 10.83 -2.02
N LYS A 36 -11.24 11.22 -2.71
CA LYS A 36 -11.21 12.33 -3.65
C LYS A 36 -10.72 13.60 -2.95
N GLY A 37 -9.76 14.27 -3.55
CA GLY A 37 -9.16 15.47 -2.98
C GLY A 37 -8.04 15.23 -2.00
N GLU A 38 -7.77 13.98 -1.68
CA GLU A 38 -6.66 13.61 -0.83
C GLU A 38 -5.34 13.88 -1.56
N PHE A 39 -4.42 14.52 -0.85
CA PHE A 39 -3.13 14.87 -1.42
C PHE A 39 -2.03 14.10 -0.71
N HIS A 40 -1.28 13.36 -1.48
CA HIS A 40 -0.13 12.61 -0.96
C HIS A 40 1.14 13.21 -1.49
N GLN A 41 1.98 13.70 -0.61
CA GLN A 41 3.30 14.15 -0.99
C GLN A 41 4.19 12.95 -1.23
N ASP A 42 5.05 13.08 -2.23
CA ASP A 42 5.99 12.03 -2.56
C ASP A 42 7.13 12.02 -1.55
N HIS A 43 6.83 11.61 -0.34
CA HIS A 43 7.84 11.44 0.68
C HIS A 43 8.08 9.95 0.86
N PHE A 44 9.03 9.45 0.14
CA PHE A 44 9.37 8.05 0.26
C PHE A 44 10.69 7.91 0.98
N HIS A 45 10.62 7.74 2.29
CA HIS A 45 11.73 7.22 3.05
C HIS A 45 11.63 5.70 3.02
N LYS A 46 11.80 5.17 1.84
CA LYS A 46 11.58 3.76 1.64
C LYS A 46 12.84 2.97 1.86
N LYS A 47 12.70 1.92 2.65
CA LYS A 47 13.71 0.89 2.76
C LYS A 47 13.17 -0.35 2.07
N GLY A 48 13.37 -0.42 0.76
CA GLY A 48 12.99 -1.59 0.02
C GLY A 48 11.80 -1.42 -0.90
N THR A 49 11.32 -2.52 -1.40
CA THR A 49 10.27 -2.58 -2.42
C THR A 49 8.90 -2.57 -1.79
N GLU A 50 8.01 -1.75 -2.34
CA GLU A 50 6.60 -1.73 -1.94
C GLU A 50 5.73 -2.24 -3.07
N ILE A 51 4.86 -3.16 -2.76
CA ILE A 51 3.84 -3.66 -3.68
C ILE A 51 2.50 -3.11 -3.22
N ASN A 52 1.81 -2.42 -4.12
CA ASN A 52 0.60 -1.67 -3.80
C ASN A 52 -0.55 -2.11 -4.68
N VAL A 53 -1.74 -2.16 -4.09
CA VAL A 53 -2.98 -2.41 -4.81
C VAL A 53 -3.91 -1.23 -4.58
N MET A 54 -4.42 -0.66 -5.66
CA MET A 54 -5.46 0.36 -5.56
C MET A 54 -6.80 -0.30 -5.36
N ARG A 55 -7.45 0.01 -4.26
CA ARG A 55 -8.75 -0.54 -3.95
C ARG A 55 -9.87 0.40 -4.32
N LYS A 56 -9.67 1.70 -4.06
CA LYS A 56 -10.72 2.69 -4.28
C LYS A 56 -10.10 4.05 -4.54
N GLY A 57 -10.73 4.85 -5.39
CA GLY A 57 -10.28 6.18 -5.71
C GLY A 57 -9.32 6.20 -6.88
N LYS A 58 -8.65 7.33 -7.05
CA LYS A 58 -7.63 7.51 -8.08
C LYS A 58 -6.40 8.13 -7.48
N LEU A 59 -5.26 7.71 -7.97
CA LEU A 59 -3.97 8.25 -7.55
C LEU A 59 -3.16 8.62 -8.79
N LYS A 60 -2.58 9.81 -8.79
CA LYS A 60 -1.65 10.20 -9.83
C LYS A 60 -0.25 10.24 -9.25
N LEU A 61 0.67 9.52 -9.87
CA LEU A 61 2.04 9.40 -9.40
C LEU A 61 2.96 9.37 -10.60
N ASN A 62 3.94 10.27 -10.64
CA ASN A 62 4.89 10.36 -11.74
C ASN A 62 4.22 10.46 -13.11
N GLY A 63 3.10 11.19 -13.19
CA GLY A 63 2.36 11.38 -14.43
C GLY A 63 1.44 10.24 -14.82
N GLU A 64 1.43 9.16 -14.07
CA GLU A 64 0.53 8.02 -14.33
C GLU A 64 -0.65 8.07 -13.38
N ILE A 65 -1.80 7.64 -13.89
CA ILE A 65 -3.03 7.56 -13.11
C ILE A 65 -3.29 6.09 -12.79
N PHE A 66 -3.51 5.84 -11.50
CA PHE A 66 -3.83 4.52 -10.99
C PHE A 66 -5.29 4.47 -10.58
N GLU A 67 -5.97 3.42 -10.98
CA GLU A 67 -7.39 3.23 -10.74
C GLU A 67 -7.62 1.94 -9.93
N PRO A 68 -8.83 1.74 -9.40
CA PRO A 68 -9.11 0.52 -8.64
C PRO A 68 -8.79 -0.74 -9.44
N GLY A 69 -8.10 -1.65 -8.80
CA GLY A 69 -7.63 -2.89 -9.42
C GLY A 69 -6.23 -2.82 -9.96
N ASP A 70 -5.62 -1.64 -10.01
CA ASP A 70 -4.24 -1.52 -10.46
C ASP A 70 -3.27 -1.97 -9.37
N ILE A 71 -2.23 -2.65 -9.80
CA ILE A 71 -1.13 -3.06 -8.93
C ILE A 71 0.11 -2.33 -9.39
N PHE A 72 0.82 -1.73 -8.46
CA PHE A 72 2.05 -1.02 -8.81
C PHE A 72 3.13 -1.26 -7.77
N ILE A 73 4.37 -1.16 -8.22
CA ILE A 73 5.54 -1.42 -7.39
C ILE A 73 6.39 -0.16 -7.30
N LEU A 74 6.75 0.21 -6.10
CA LEU A 74 7.69 1.29 -5.83
C LEU A 74 8.99 0.69 -5.32
N TYR A 75 10.07 1.04 -5.97
CA TYR A 75 11.40 0.54 -5.64
C TYR A 75 12.16 1.49 -4.76
#